data_9ae068522463078979896c0c8a6d440c
#
_entry.id   9ae068522463078979896c0c8a6d440c
#
_cell.length_a   1.000
_cell.length_b   1.000
_cell.length_c   1.000
_cell.angle_alpha   90.00
_cell.angle_beta   90.00
_cell.angle_gamma   90.00
#
_symmetry.space_group_name_H-M   'P 1'
#
loop_
_entity.id
_entity.type
_entity.pdbx_description
1 polymer ?
#
loop_
_entity_poly.entity_id
_entity_poly.type
_entity_poly.pdbx_seq_one_letter_code
_entity_poly.pdbx_strand_id
1 'polypeptide(L)'
;ISKFQDELIKIIYDFAIHHIFMSKNPTESEKVCLVAVGGYGRGTLAPFSDIDLLFLYPNKLTAWAESVIEFILYMLWDLGFKVGHATRNVDQCLNLSKSDFTIRTSILEARYIHGDIQLFKNLNEKFNKNIIAKTADEFIEMKLDERNKRHTTYGSSRYLVEPNIKESKGGLRDLHTLFWISKYLFRPEKPEDLINSDNFLTKSELNSFQKAEDFLWAIRCHLHF
;
A
#
# COMPACT_ATOMS: atom_id res chain seq x y z
N ILE A 1 -11.62 5.75 8.49
CA ILE A 1 -10.64 6.78 8.05
C ILE A 1 -10.31 6.56 6.58
N SER A 2 -9.76 5.40 6.14
CA SER A 2 -9.32 5.19 4.75
C SER A 2 -10.41 5.46 3.70
N LYS A 3 -11.65 4.97 3.92
CA LYS A 3 -12.77 5.24 3.00
C LYS A 3 -13.11 6.73 2.88
N PHE A 4 -13.04 7.47 3.98
CA PHE A 4 -13.25 8.91 3.96
C PHE A 4 -12.17 9.62 3.13
N GLN A 5 -10.92 9.21 3.29
CA GLN A 5 -9.81 9.76 2.52
C GLN A 5 -9.91 9.39 1.04
N ASP A 6 -10.37 8.18 0.70
CA ASP A 6 -10.64 7.80 -0.68
C ASP A 6 -11.65 8.77 -1.33
N GLU A 7 -12.77 9.03 -0.66
CA GLU A 7 -13.80 9.93 -1.18
C GLU A 7 -13.30 11.38 -1.28
N LEU A 8 -12.54 11.85 -0.30
CA LEU A 8 -11.94 13.19 -0.35
C LEU A 8 -10.99 13.33 -1.55
N ILE A 9 -10.10 12.35 -1.75
CA ILE A 9 -9.14 12.36 -2.87
C ILE A 9 -9.87 12.31 -4.23
N LYS A 10 -10.94 11.51 -4.36
CA LYS A 10 -11.77 11.48 -5.56
C LYS A 10 -12.38 12.83 -5.86
N ILE A 11 -12.98 13.49 -4.86
CA ILE A 11 -13.60 14.81 -5.02
C ILE A 11 -12.55 15.84 -5.46
N ILE A 12 -11.37 15.85 -4.85
CA ILE A 12 -10.28 16.77 -5.21
C ILE A 12 -9.83 16.51 -6.66
N TYR A 13 -9.65 15.24 -7.05
CA TYR A 13 -9.27 14.86 -8.41
C TYR A 13 -10.33 15.31 -9.43
N ASP A 14 -11.61 14.97 -9.20
CA ASP A 14 -12.70 15.33 -10.11
C ASP A 14 -12.86 16.86 -10.22
N PHE A 15 -12.69 17.58 -9.12
CA PHE A 15 -12.69 19.04 -9.14
C PHE A 15 -11.53 19.60 -9.98
N ALA A 16 -10.33 19.03 -9.82
CA ALA A 16 -9.15 19.44 -10.58
C ALA A 16 -9.36 19.30 -12.10
N ILE A 17 -9.84 18.15 -12.55
CA ILE A 17 -9.96 17.86 -13.99
C ILE A 17 -11.17 18.53 -14.65
N HIS A 18 -12.27 18.75 -13.90
CA HIS A 18 -13.49 19.32 -14.47
C HIS A 18 -13.59 20.85 -14.32
N HIS A 19 -12.87 21.46 -13.38
CA HIS A 19 -13.03 22.89 -13.09
C HIS A 19 -11.73 23.70 -13.19
N ILE A 20 -10.56 23.10 -12.92
CA ILE A 20 -9.28 23.83 -12.90
C ILE A 20 -8.48 23.55 -14.19
N PHE A 21 -8.24 22.28 -14.48
CA PHE A 21 -7.39 21.84 -15.59
C PHE A 21 -8.20 21.17 -16.71
N MET A 22 -9.26 21.83 -17.13
CA MET A 22 -10.13 21.32 -18.19
C MET A 22 -9.35 21.10 -19.48
N SER A 23 -9.30 19.86 -19.96
CA SER A 23 -8.77 19.55 -21.29
C SER A 23 -9.90 19.51 -22.30
N LYS A 24 -9.75 20.31 -23.37
CA LYS A 24 -10.77 20.35 -24.47
C LYS A 24 -10.73 19.08 -25.32
N ASN A 25 -9.57 18.45 -25.45
CA ASN A 25 -9.35 17.22 -26.21
C ASN A 25 -8.41 16.31 -25.44
N PRO A 26 -8.92 15.56 -24.42
CA PRO A 26 -8.09 14.69 -23.61
C PRO A 26 -7.48 13.58 -24.49
N THR A 27 -6.16 13.43 -24.42
CA THR A 27 -5.42 12.36 -25.10
C THR A 27 -5.13 11.21 -24.14
N GLU A 28 -4.72 10.06 -24.69
CA GLU A 28 -4.25 8.92 -23.87
C GLU A 28 -3.10 9.30 -22.93
N SER A 29 -2.32 10.33 -23.27
CA SER A 29 -1.20 10.80 -22.46
C SER A 29 -1.61 11.64 -21.24
N GLU A 30 -2.87 12.11 -21.19
CA GLU A 30 -3.44 12.92 -20.10
C GLU A 30 -4.18 12.06 -19.07
N LYS A 31 -4.01 10.73 -19.14
CA LYS A 31 -4.59 9.80 -18.16
C LYS A 31 -3.73 9.75 -16.92
N VAL A 32 -4.38 9.81 -15.77
CA VAL A 32 -3.76 9.61 -14.44
C VAL A 32 -4.59 8.60 -13.67
N CYS A 33 -3.90 7.74 -12.92
CA CYS A 33 -4.55 6.83 -11.98
C CYS A 33 -4.00 7.05 -10.57
N LEU A 34 -4.90 7.19 -9.62
CA LEU A 34 -4.61 7.36 -8.21
C LEU A 34 -4.68 6.02 -7.51
N VAL A 35 -3.59 5.66 -6.85
CA VAL A 35 -3.42 4.37 -6.21
C VAL A 35 -2.96 4.58 -4.77
N ALA A 36 -3.65 3.97 -3.82
CA ALA A 36 -3.21 3.86 -2.43
C ALA A 36 -2.16 2.77 -2.32
N VAL A 37 -1.07 3.04 -1.59
CA VAL A 37 0.01 2.08 -1.36
C VAL A 37 0.34 1.97 0.13
N GLY A 38 1.19 1.01 0.51
CA GLY A 38 1.59 0.81 1.90
C GLY A 38 0.39 0.60 2.84
N GLY A 39 0.42 1.23 4.03
CA GLY A 39 -0.66 1.14 5.01
C GLY A 39 -2.00 1.63 4.49
N TYR A 40 -1.99 2.67 3.68
CA TYR A 40 -3.18 3.19 3.02
C TYR A 40 -3.72 2.21 1.96
N GLY A 41 -2.82 1.53 1.25
CA GLY A 41 -3.18 0.48 0.29
C GLY A 41 -3.94 -0.68 0.92
N ARG A 42 -3.58 -1.10 2.14
CA ARG A 42 -4.32 -2.11 2.91
C ARG A 42 -5.73 -1.68 3.34
N GLY A 43 -6.04 -0.38 3.23
CA GLY A 43 -7.31 0.16 3.73
C GLY A 43 -7.33 0.38 5.25
N THR A 44 -6.19 0.25 5.92
CA THR A 44 -6.05 0.42 7.36
C THR A 44 -5.14 1.61 7.68
N LEU A 45 -5.72 2.72 8.12
CA LEU A 45 -5.00 3.90 8.58
C LEU A 45 -5.35 4.19 10.03
N ALA A 46 -4.34 4.30 10.89
CA ALA A 46 -4.52 4.84 12.21
C ALA A 46 -4.76 6.37 12.11
N PRO A 47 -5.40 6.98 13.13
CA PRO A 47 -5.50 8.44 13.18
C PRO A 47 -4.13 9.09 13.00
N PHE A 48 -4.07 10.19 12.25
CA PHE A 48 -2.84 10.95 11.95
C PHE A 48 -1.71 10.18 11.22
N SER A 49 -2.03 8.99 10.67
CA SER A 49 -1.08 8.26 9.81
C SER A 49 -0.92 8.96 8.47
N ASP A 50 0.27 8.82 7.89
CA ASP A 50 0.57 9.34 6.56
C ASP A 50 -0.30 8.67 5.48
N ILE A 51 -0.69 9.42 4.47
CA ILE A 51 -1.37 8.94 3.25
C ILE A 51 -0.29 8.66 2.22
N ASP A 52 -0.15 7.40 1.81
CA ASP A 52 0.82 7.01 0.78
C ASP A 52 0.11 6.87 -0.57
N LEU A 53 0.45 7.72 -1.53
CA LEU A 53 -0.14 7.78 -2.86
C LEU A 53 0.88 7.43 -3.96
N LEU A 54 0.44 6.64 -4.92
CA LEU A 54 1.13 6.42 -6.18
C LEU A 54 0.25 6.98 -7.31
N PHE A 55 0.77 7.97 -8.02
CA PHE A 55 0.17 8.49 -9.24
C PHE A 55 0.77 7.74 -10.43
N LEU A 56 -0.08 6.99 -11.15
CA LEU A 56 0.32 6.31 -12.37
C LEU A 56 -0.03 7.16 -13.59
N TYR A 57 0.91 7.25 -14.53
CA TYR A 57 0.71 7.86 -15.83
C TYR A 57 1.11 6.88 -16.94
N PRO A 58 0.66 7.05 -18.21
CA PRO A 58 0.90 6.05 -19.26
C PRO A 58 2.39 5.86 -19.60
N ASN A 59 2.95 6.72 -20.44
CA ASN A 59 4.32 6.58 -20.95
C ASN A 59 5.20 7.75 -20.51
N LYS A 60 4.71 8.98 -20.68
CA LYS A 60 5.43 10.20 -20.34
C LYS A 60 4.53 11.08 -19.49
N LEU A 61 5.08 11.64 -18.43
CA LEU A 61 4.39 12.63 -17.61
C LEU A 61 4.21 13.91 -18.43
N THR A 62 2.96 14.32 -18.61
CA THR A 62 2.61 15.55 -19.29
C THR A 62 2.52 16.71 -18.31
N ALA A 63 2.70 17.94 -18.78
CA ALA A 63 2.54 19.13 -17.93
C ALA A 63 1.13 19.22 -17.32
N TRP A 64 0.10 18.76 -18.05
CA TRP A 64 -1.26 18.67 -17.52
C TRP A 64 -1.33 17.70 -16.33
N ALA A 65 -0.84 16.48 -16.50
CA ALA A 65 -0.86 15.47 -15.44
C ALA A 65 -0.04 15.93 -14.21
N GLU A 66 1.11 16.57 -14.41
CA GLU A 66 1.93 17.15 -13.36
C GLU A 66 1.16 18.22 -12.58
N SER A 67 0.49 19.16 -13.27
CA SER A 67 -0.33 20.20 -12.63
C SER A 67 -1.51 19.63 -11.83
N VAL A 68 -2.19 18.59 -12.35
CA VAL A 68 -3.27 17.90 -11.61
C VAL A 68 -2.74 17.23 -10.34
N ILE A 69 -1.60 16.54 -10.44
CA ILE A 69 -0.98 15.86 -9.29
C ILE A 69 -0.55 16.87 -8.23
N GLU A 70 0.14 17.95 -8.64
CA GLU A 70 0.55 19.01 -7.72
C GLU A 70 -0.64 19.65 -7.03
N PHE A 71 -1.71 19.94 -7.75
CA PHE A 71 -2.93 20.50 -7.16
C PHE A 71 -3.50 19.58 -6.08
N ILE A 72 -3.59 18.26 -6.35
CA ILE A 72 -4.09 17.29 -5.36
C ILE A 72 -3.20 17.30 -4.11
N LEU A 73 -1.88 17.29 -4.29
CA LEU A 73 -0.93 17.30 -3.18
C LEU A 73 -1.04 18.57 -2.34
N TYR A 74 -1.10 19.74 -2.97
CA TYR A 74 -1.27 21.01 -2.27
C TYR A 74 -2.59 21.05 -1.48
N MET A 75 -3.69 20.61 -2.09
CA MET A 75 -4.98 20.55 -1.38
C MET A 75 -4.92 19.63 -0.15
N LEU A 76 -4.28 18.48 -0.26
CA LEU A 76 -4.13 17.55 0.87
C LEU A 76 -3.23 18.13 1.97
N TRP A 77 -2.13 18.80 1.62
CA TRP A 77 -1.24 19.46 2.59
C TRP A 77 -1.92 20.65 3.28
N ASP A 78 -2.69 21.47 2.55
CA ASP A 78 -3.45 22.58 3.12
C ASP A 78 -4.54 22.10 4.08
N LEU A 79 -5.09 20.90 3.84
CA LEU A 79 -6.00 20.23 4.78
C LEU A 79 -5.29 19.60 5.99
N GLY A 80 -3.97 19.71 6.08
CA GLY A 80 -3.16 19.22 7.20
C GLY A 80 -2.79 17.75 7.13
N PHE A 81 -2.99 17.07 5.99
CA PHE A 81 -2.58 15.67 5.83
C PHE A 81 -1.08 15.57 5.56
N LYS A 82 -0.47 14.54 6.15
CA LYS A 82 0.89 14.11 5.78
C LYS A 82 0.78 13.15 4.61
N VAL A 83 1.38 13.51 3.48
CA VAL A 83 1.27 12.74 2.24
C VAL A 83 2.65 12.32 1.76
N GLY A 84 2.90 11.00 1.77
CA GLY A 84 3.97 10.39 1.00
C GLY A 84 3.47 10.13 -0.43
N HIS A 85 4.27 10.47 -1.44
CA HIS A 85 3.82 10.25 -2.81
C HIS A 85 4.95 9.81 -3.75
N ALA A 86 4.53 9.15 -4.81
CA ALA A 86 5.39 8.83 -5.95
C ALA A 86 4.59 9.02 -7.25
N THR A 87 5.25 9.50 -8.30
CA THR A 87 4.68 9.66 -9.65
C THR A 87 5.50 8.80 -10.60
N ARG A 88 4.89 7.75 -11.18
CA ARG A 88 5.61 6.75 -11.99
C ARG A 88 4.73 6.20 -13.10
N ASN A 89 5.37 5.75 -14.17
CA ASN A 89 4.71 4.86 -15.12
C ASN A 89 4.88 3.38 -14.68
N VAL A 90 4.17 2.47 -15.35
CA VAL A 90 4.18 1.05 -15.01
C VAL A 90 5.59 0.44 -15.10
N ASP A 91 6.36 0.79 -16.12
CA ASP A 91 7.71 0.22 -16.31
C ASP A 91 8.69 0.70 -15.24
N GLN A 92 8.59 1.96 -14.78
CA GLN A 92 9.33 2.47 -13.64
C GLN A 92 8.98 1.73 -12.35
N CYS A 93 7.68 1.48 -12.10
CA CYS A 93 7.24 0.69 -10.96
C CYS A 93 7.86 -0.71 -10.96
N LEU A 94 7.85 -1.39 -12.12
CA LEU A 94 8.42 -2.72 -12.24
C LEU A 94 9.95 -2.74 -12.07
N ASN A 95 10.65 -1.78 -12.68
CA ASN A 95 12.10 -1.71 -12.58
C ASN A 95 12.57 -1.42 -11.16
N LEU A 96 11.95 -0.47 -10.49
CA LEU A 96 12.25 -0.16 -9.09
C LEU A 96 11.90 -1.32 -8.16
N SER A 97 10.81 -2.06 -8.42
CA SER A 97 10.44 -3.24 -7.62
C SER A 97 11.46 -4.38 -7.69
N LYS A 98 12.33 -4.42 -8.71
CA LYS A 98 13.41 -5.42 -8.80
C LYS A 98 14.55 -5.13 -7.84
N SER A 99 14.87 -3.86 -7.65
CA SER A 99 16.03 -3.40 -6.86
C SER A 99 15.68 -2.94 -5.45
N ASP A 100 14.42 -2.54 -5.20
CA ASP A 100 13.96 -2.01 -3.91
C ASP A 100 12.78 -2.83 -3.37
N PHE A 101 13.02 -3.56 -2.30
CA PHE A 101 12.01 -4.40 -1.65
C PHE A 101 10.93 -3.59 -0.92
N THR A 102 11.22 -2.36 -0.52
CA THR A 102 10.22 -1.45 0.07
C THR A 102 9.21 -1.06 -0.99
N ILE A 103 9.68 -0.69 -2.19
CA ILE A 103 8.83 -0.37 -3.33
C ILE A 103 8.04 -1.62 -3.77
N ARG A 104 8.72 -2.79 -3.82
CA ARG A 104 8.07 -4.07 -4.14
C ARG A 104 6.92 -4.37 -3.19
N THR A 105 7.13 -4.22 -1.88
CA THR A 105 6.09 -4.41 -0.86
C THR A 105 4.97 -3.37 -0.98
N SER A 106 5.32 -2.12 -1.26
CA SER A 106 4.35 -1.03 -1.44
C SER A 106 3.42 -1.30 -2.64
N ILE A 107 3.96 -1.79 -3.77
CA ILE A 107 3.16 -2.16 -4.94
C ILE A 107 2.34 -3.45 -4.69
N LEU A 108 2.85 -4.40 -3.91
CA LEU A 108 2.08 -5.57 -3.49
C LEU A 108 0.80 -5.18 -2.74
N GLU A 109 0.83 -4.08 -2.00
CA GLU A 109 -0.31 -3.52 -1.25
C GLU A 109 -1.13 -2.51 -2.04
N ALA A 110 -0.79 -2.26 -3.30
CA ALA A 110 -1.46 -1.27 -4.12
C ALA A 110 -2.96 -1.53 -4.26
N ARG A 111 -3.74 -0.45 -4.09
CA ARG A 111 -5.20 -0.46 -4.22
C ARG A 111 -5.65 0.74 -5.05
N TYR A 112 -6.49 0.47 -6.05
CA TYR A 112 -7.09 1.51 -6.87
C TYR A 112 -7.97 2.46 -6.03
N ILE A 113 -7.82 3.77 -6.25
CA ILE A 113 -8.68 4.80 -5.67
C ILE A 113 -9.58 5.39 -6.76
N HIS A 114 -8.98 6.02 -7.79
CA HIS A 114 -9.71 6.75 -8.83
C HIS A 114 -8.88 6.96 -10.10
N GLY A 115 -9.50 7.50 -11.18
CA GLY A 115 -8.86 7.80 -12.45
C GLY A 115 -8.85 6.62 -13.43
N ASP A 116 -7.84 6.49 -14.28
CA ASP A 116 -7.78 5.45 -15.31
C ASP A 116 -7.47 4.07 -14.74
N ILE A 117 -8.48 3.22 -14.63
CA ILE A 117 -8.36 1.87 -14.10
C ILE A 117 -7.49 0.95 -14.95
N GLN A 118 -7.32 1.22 -16.25
CA GLN A 118 -6.53 0.36 -17.13
C GLN A 118 -5.04 0.46 -16.79
N LEU A 119 -4.56 1.62 -16.34
CA LEU A 119 -3.20 1.78 -15.84
C LEU A 119 -2.96 0.91 -14.61
N PHE A 120 -3.91 0.86 -13.67
CA PHE A 120 -3.81 0.01 -12.49
C PHE A 120 -3.86 -1.48 -12.83
N LYS A 121 -4.77 -1.89 -13.72
CA LYS A 121 -4.85 -3.29 -14.18
C LYS A 121 -3.55 -3.73 -14.86
N ASN A 122 -3.00 -2.89 -15.75
CA ASN A 122 -1.73 -3.15 -16.44
C ASN A 122 -0.56 -3.29 -15.43
N LEU A 123 -0.51 -2.42 -14.40
CA LEU A 123 0.47 -2.55 -13.33
C LEU A 123 0.35 -3.90 -12.63
N ASN A 124 -0.84 -4.28 -12.19
CA ASN A 124 -1.07 -5.54 -11.48
C ASN A 124 -0.73 -6.78 -12.31
N GLU A 125 -1.17 -6.82 -13.57
CA GLU A 125 -0.87 -7.93 -14.47
C GLU A 125 0.64 -8.09 -14.69
N LYS A 126 1.31 -6.99 -15.04
CA LYS A 126 2.77 -7.02 -15.28
C LYS A 126 3.55 -7.31 -13.99
N PHE A 127 3.14 -6.75 -12.85
CA PHE A 127 3.78 -7.00 -11.55
C PHE A 127 3.67 -8.48 -11.16
N ASN A 128 2.48 -9.07 -11.30
CA ASN A 128 2.26 -10.49 -11.05
C ASN A 128 3.12 -11.38 -11.95
N LYS A 129 3.14 -11.09 -13.25
CA LYS A 129 3.86 -11.91 -14.23
C LYS A 129 5.38 -11.77 -14.15
N ASN A 130 5.88 -10.55 -13.97
CA ASN A 130 7.30 -10.23 -14.13
C ASN A 130 8.06 -10.20 -12.80
N ILE A 131 7.38 -9.95 -11.69
CA ILE A 131 7.99 -9.86 -10.36
C ILE A 131 7.56 -11.04 -9.51
N ILE A 132 6.29 -11.12 -9.11
CA ILE A 132 5.82 -12.11 -8.12
C ILE A 132 6.13 -13.55 -8.59
N ALA A 133 5.80 -13.89 -9.82
CA ALA A 133 5.98 -15.25 -10.33
C ALA A 133 7.46 -15.74 -10.39
N LYS A 134 8.41 -14.82 -10.26
CA LYS A 134 9.85 -15.13 -10.47
C LYS A 134 10.72 -14.95 -9.23
N THR A 135 10.20 -14.34 -8.16
CA THR A 135 11.03 -13.89 -7.04
C THR A 135 10.40 -14.25 -5.68
N ALA A 136 9.64 -15.35 -5.60
CA ALA A 136 8.95 -15.73 -4.37
C ALA A 136 9.94 -16.07 -3.24
N ASP A 137 10.92 -16.93 -3.51
CA ASP A 137 11.90 -17.36 -2.50
C ASP A 137 12.72 -16.17 -2.00
N GLU A 138 13.23 -15.34 -2.93
CA GLU A 138 13.97 -14.12 -2.61
C GLU A 138 13.17 -13.18 -1.72
N PHE A 139 11.87 -12.99 -2.01
CA PHE A 139 11.01 -12.12 -1.22
C PHE A 139 10.78 -12.66 0.19
N ILE A 140 10.58 -13.97 0.33
CA ILE A 140 10.38 -14.62 1.64
C ILE A 140 11.64 -14.47 2.49
N GLU A 141 12.81 -14.84 1.96
CA GLU A 141 14.08 -14.71 2.66
C GLU A 141 14.33 -13.28 3.14
N MET A 142 14.13 -12.32 2.26
CA MET A 142 14.30 -10.91 2.57
C MET A 142 13.32 -10.45 3.68
N LYS A 143 12.04 -10.85 3.63
CA LYS A 143 11.06 -10.49 4.66
C LYS A 143 11.36 -11.13 6.01
N LEU A 144 11.88 -12.34 6.03
CA LEU A 144 12.33 -13.00 7.24
C LEU A 144 13.59 -12.33 7.83
N ASP A 145 14.54 -11.94 6.98
CA ASP A 145 15.75 -11.21 7.41
C ASP A 145 15.39 -9.81 7.94
N GLU A 146 14.50 -9.06 7.26
CA GLU A 146 13.97 -7.77 7.74
C GLU A 146 13.32 -7.93 9.13
N ARG A 147 12.49 -8.97 9.32
CA ARG A 147 11.89 -9.28 10.62
C ARG A 147 12.95 -9.54 11.69
N ASN A 148 13.96 -10.36 11.38
CA ASN A 148 15.00 -10.72 12.33
C ASN A 148 15.85 -9.51 12.74
N LYS A 149 16.23 -8.66 11.79
CA LYS A 149 16.91 -7.38 12.04
C LYS A 149 16.07 -6.45 12.92
N ARG A 150 14.78 -6.35 12.64
CA ARG A 150 13.86 -5.56 13.45
C ARG A 150 13.77 -6.08 14.89
N HIS A 151 13.65 -7.40 15.08
CA HIS A 151 13.61 -7.98 16.41
C HIS A 151 14.90 -7.73 17.21
N THR A 152 16.06 -7.71 16.58
CA THR A 152 17.32 -7.33 17.23
C THR A 152 17.36 -5.86 17.64
N THR A 153 16.84 -4.97 16.77
CA THR A 153 16.85 -3.52 17.02
C THR A 153 15.87 -3.10 18.12
N TYR A 154 14.65 -3.62 18.09
CA TYR A 154 13.58 -3.25 19.05
C TYR A 154 13.47 -4.20 20.26
N GLY A 155 14.46 -5.07 20.46
CA GLY A 155 14.50 -6.07 21.52
C GLY A 155 13.83 -7.38 21.12
N SER A 156 14.54 -8.48 21.36
CA SER A 156 14.06 -9.83 21.09
C SER A 156 13.03 -10.32 22.12
N SER A 157 12.86 -9.59 23.22
CA SER A 157 11.92 -9.92 24.29
C SER A 157 10.57 -9.25 24.07
N ARG A 158 9.51 -10.02 24.29
CA ARG A 158 8.13 -9.51 24.37
C ARG A 158 7.78 -8.90 25.74
N TYR A 159 8.70 -8.97 26.69
CA TYR A 159 8.55 -8.45 28.06
C TYR A 159 9.30 -7.13 28.23
N LEU A 160 9.06 -6.17 27.35
CA LEU A 160 9.59 -4.82 27.45
C LEU A 160 8.66 -3.96 28.31
N VAL A 161 9.24 -3.04 29.09
CA VAL A 161 8.48 -2.09 29.93
C VAL A 161 7.61 -1.17 29.04
N GLU A 162 8.15 -0.76 27.90
CA GLU A 162 7.47 0.07 26.90
C GLU A 162 7.54 -0.61 25.52
N PRO A 163 6.64 -1.57 25.24
CA PRO A 163 6.66 -2.29 23.98
C PRO A 163 6.20 -1.40 22.81
N ASN A 164 6.93 -1.42 21.71
CA ASN A 164 6.48 -0.79 20.46
C ASN A 164 5.45 -1.69 19.79
N ILE A 165 4.17 -1.29 19.82
CA ILE A 165 3.03 -2.07 19.28
C ILE A 165 3.20 -2.41 17.79
N LYS A 166 3.91 -1.57 17.04
CA LYS A 166 4.12 -1.78 15.61
C LYS A 166 5.34 -2.65 15.33
N GLU A 167 6.51 -2.34 15.93
CA GLU A 167 7.79 -2.87 15.47
C GLU A 167 8.38 -3.95 16.40
N SER A 168 7.95 -4.05 17.68
CA SER A 168 8.44 -5.07 18.59
C SER A 168 8.02 -6.49 18.18
N LYS A 169 8.71 -7.48 18.72
CA LYS A 169 8.37 -8.90 18.52
C LYS A 169 6.94 -9.19 18.96
N GLY A 170 6.13 -9.75 18.06
CA GLY A 170 4.71 -9.98 18.26
C GLY A 170 3.83 -8.74 17.98
N GLY A 171 4.41 -7.67 17.47
CA GLY A 171 3.68 -6.45 17.08
C GLY A 171 3.04 -6.56 15.68
N LEU A 172 2.34 -5.49 15.28
CA LEU A 172 1.61 -5.42 13.99
C LEU A 172 2.48 -5.74 12.78
N ARG A 173 3.77 -5.38 12.81
CA ARG A 173 4.67 -5.63 11.67
C ARG A 173 4.94 -7.13 11.46
N ASP A 174 4.87 -7.95 12.50
CA ASP A 174 5.02 -9.41 12.37
C ASP A 174 3.79 -10.00 11.68
N LEU A 175 2.59 -9.53 12.01
CA LEU A 175 1.36 -9.89 11.32
C LEU A 175 1.39 -9.44 9.86
N HIS A 176 1.84 -8.21 9.59
CA HIS A 176 2.01 -7.73 8.22
C HIS A 176 3.04 -8.56 7.44
N THR A 177 4.13 -9.00 8.07
CA THR A 177 5.13 -9.85 7.43
C THR A 177 4.50 -11.16 6.95
N LEU A 178 3.70 -11.81 7.80
CA LEU A 178 2.97 -13.02 7.43
C LEU A 178 1.96 -12.74 6.30
N PHE A 179 1.21 -11.64 6.39
CA PHE A 179 0.26 -11.21 5.36
C PHE A 179 0.95 -10.96 4.02
N TRP A 180 2.09 -10.27 3.97
CA TRP A 180 2.83 -10.02 2.73
C TRP A 180 3.36 -11.30 2.10
N ILE A 181 3.90 -12.22 2.91
CA ILE A 181 4.37 -13.52 2.42
C ILE A 181 3.20 -14.31 1.83
N SER A 182 2.07 -14.38 2.55
CA SER A 182 0.90 -15.09 2.07
C SER A 182 0.32 -14.46 0.80
N LYS A 183 0.25 -13.12 0.73
CA LYS A 183 -0.21 -12.40 -0.47
C LYS A 183 0.72 -12.63 -1.67
N TYR A 184 2.01 -12.76 -1.42
CA TYR A 184 3.01 -13.03 -2.47
C TYR A 184 2.89 -14.45 -3.03
N LEU A 185 2.67 -15.45 -2.16
CA LEU A 185 2.58 -16.87 -2.54
C LEU A 185 1.23 -17.24 -3.15
N PHE A 186 0.14 -16.86 -2.47
CA PHE A 186 -1.20 -17.38 -2.77
C PHE A 186 -2.12 -16.39 -3.46
N ARG A 187 -1.77 -15.08 -3.45
CA ARG A 187 -2.57 -14.00 -4.08
C ARG A 187 -4.04 -14.01 -3.65
N PRO A 188 -4.35 -14.15 -2.36
CA PRO A 188 -5.71 -14.18 -1.89
C PRO A 188 -6.40 -12.85 -2.21
N GLU A 189 -7.64 -12.91 -2.65
CA GLU A 189 -8.50 -11.72 -2.76
C GLU A 189 -9.03 -11.30 -1.40
N LYS A 190 -9.28 -12.28 -0.52
CA LYS A 190 -9.75 -12.11 0.86
C LYS A 190 -8.93 -12.96 1.82
N PRO A 191 -8.81 -12.58 3.11
CA PRO A 191 -8.09 -13.38 4.10
C PRO A 191 -8.59 -14.84 4.20
N GLU A 192 -9.88 -15.07 3.96
CA GLU A 192 -10.50 -16.40 4.02
C GLU A 192 -9.97 -17.34 2.94
N ASP A 193 -9.48 -16.82 1.82
CA ASP A 193 -8.92 -17.62 0.74
C ASP A 193 -7.65 -18.36 1.16
N LEU A 194 -6.98 -17.88 2.23
CA LEU A 194 -5.79 -18.52 2.80
C LEU A 194 -6.07 -19.87 3.48
N ILE A 195 -7.33 -20.13 3.87
CA ILE A 195 -7.75 -21.43 4.42
C ILE A 195 -7.75 -22.49 3.31
N ASN A 196 -8.12 -22.08 2.10
CA ASN A 196 -8.26 -22.97 0.95
C ASN A 196 -6.97 -23.14 0.14
N SER A 197 -5.97 -22.27 0.36
CA SER A 197 -4.69 -22.29 -0.34
C SER A 197 -3.74 -23.29 0.31
N ASP A 198 -3.69 -24.52 -0.20
CA ASP A 198 -2.78 -25.60 0.24
C ASP A 198 -2.70 -25.79 1.76
N ASN A 199 -3.80 -25.56 2.49
CA ASN A 199 -3.88 -25.60 3.95
C ASN A 199 -2.83 -24.69 4.65
N PHE A 200 -2.55 -23.51 4.07
CA PHE A 200 -1.57 -22.57 4.64
C PHE A 200 -1.96 -22.12 6.06
N LEU A 201 -3.25 -21.84 6.31
CA LEU A 201 -3.79 -21.56 7.63
C LEU A 201 -5.02 -22.42 7.90
N THR A 202 -5.13 -22.96 9.09
CA THR A 202 -6.37 -23.51 9.61
C THR A 202 -7.35 -22.38 9.93
N LYS A 203 -8.65 -22.70 9.99
CA LYS A 203 -9.69 -21.74 10.41
C LYS A 203 -9.42 -21.16 11.81
N SER A 204 -8.87 -21.97 12.71
CA SER A 204 -8.51 -21.53 14.07
C SER A 204 -7.36 -20.54 14.05
N GLU A 205 -6.33 -20.79 13.24
CA GLU A 205 -5.18 -19.89 13.09
C GLU A 205 -5.57 -18.57 12.45
N LEU A 206 -6.42 -18.60 11.40
CA LEU A 206 -6.94 -17.36 10.81
C LEU A 206 -7.74 -16.54 11.82
N ASN A 207 -8.62 -17.17 12.60
CA ASN A 207 -9.39 -16.47 13.65
C ASN A 207 -8.46 -15.87 14.72
N SER A 208 -7.39 -16.59 15.08
CA SER A 208 -6.39 -16.11 16.05
C SER A 208 -5.61 -14.92 15.48
N PHE A 209 -5.24 -14.98 14.20
CA PHE A 209 -4.58 -13.90 13.48
C PHE A 209 -5.45 -12.63 13.45
N GLN A 210 -6.72 -12.75 13.05
CA GLN A 210 -7.65 -11.63 12.99
C GLN A 210 -7.87 -10.99 14.37
N LYS A 211 -8.07 -11.80 15.42
CA LYS A 211 -8.21 -11.28 16.79
C LYS A 211 -6.95 -10.55 17.28
N ALA A 212 -5.76 -11.07 16.96
CA ALA A 212 -4.51 -10.42 17.31
C ALA A 212 -4.32 -9.09 16.56
N GLU A 213 -4.68 -9.06 15.27
CA GLU A 213 -4.64 -7.84 14.46
C GLU A 213 -5.60 -6.78 15.00
N ASP A 214 -6.85 -7.14 15.26
CA ASP A 214 -7.87 -6.23 15.81
C ASP A 214 -7.45 -5.65 17.17
N PHE A 215 -6.90 -6.50 18.05
CA PHE A 215 -6.42 -6.08 19.36
C PHE A 215 -5.27 -5.08 19.26
N LEU A 216 -4.22 -5.43 18.51
CA LEU A 216 -3.05 -4.55 18.34
C LEU A 216 -3.42 -3.26 17.58
N TRP A 217 -4.36 -3.35 16.65
CA TRP A 217 -4.86 -2.20 15.93
C TRP A 217 -5.64 -1.25 16.83
N ALA A 218 -6.51 -1.77 17.68
CA ALA A 218 -7.25 -0.98 18.67
C ALA A 218 -6.30 -0.22 19.60
N ILE A 219 -5.28 -0.90 20.16
CA ILE A 219 -4.28 -0.26 21.01
C ILE A 219 -3.54 0.83 20.22
N ARG A 220 -3.12 0.55 19.00
CA ARG A 220 -2.44 1.54 18.16
C ARG A 220 -3.30 2.78 17.92
N CYS A 221 -4.59 2.61 17.63
CA CYS A 221 -5.50 3.75 17.48
C CYS A 221 -5.60 4.58 18.76
N HIS A 222 -5.69 3.94 19.93
CA HIS A 222 -5.70 4.66 21.21
C HIS A 222 -4.41 5.41 21.51
N LEU A 223 -3.25 4.90 21.07
CA LEU A 223 -1.97 5.58 21.26
C LEU A 223 -1.78 6.79 20.32
N HIS A 224 -2.61 6.91 19.27
CA HIS A 224 -2.57 8.02 18.33
C HIS A 224 -3.50 9.19 18.72
N PHE A 225 -4.35 9.00 19.73
CA PHE A 225 -5.19 10.05 20.35
C PHE A 225 -4.53 10.56 21.62
#